data_7745583510989f80a268673418db8fe9
#
_entry.id   7745583510989f80a268673418db8fe9
#
_cell.length_a   1.000
_cell.length_b   1.000
_cell.length_c   1.000
_cell.angle_alpha   90.00
_cell.angle_beta   90.00
_cell.angle_gamma   90.00
#
_symmetry.space_group_name_H-M   'P 1'
#
loop_
_entity.id
_entity.type
_entity.pdbx_description
1 polymer ?
#
loop_
_entity_poly.entity_id
_entity_poly.type
_entity_poly.pdbx_seq_one_letter_code
_entity_poly.pdbx_strand_id
1 'polypeptide(L)'
;MLDNARDVAQVRPLLPGSPGSMVLVTSRASLDGLAVGEGARLLTLDVLSDKEARQLLAARLGDDRLAAEPLAVSELIRLCAELPLALTVAAARVISRPGFPLAAAAAELRAAADRLDALETGDPASSVRPVFSWSYQNLSDPAAAMFRLVGLHPGPDITAPAAASAAGIPERAARRCLDELTRAHMLTEQPPGRFRCHDLLRTYAAEQAAACTDDDRCQALSRVMDHYLHTGY
;
A
#
# COMPACT_ATOMS: atom_id res chain seq x y z
N MET A 1 0.72 23.26 -11.06
CA MET A 1 0.65 21.92 -10.43
C MET A 1 0.24 22.09 -9.00
N LEU A 2 -0.71 21.28 -8.51
CA LEU A 2 -1.14 21.19 -7.12
C LEU A 2 -0.71 19.80 -6.61
N ASP A 3 0.18 19.76 -5.65
CA ASP A 3 0.78 18.52 -5.18
C ASP A 3 0.21 18.10 -3.84
N ASN A 4 -0.02 16.78 -3.65
CA ASN A 4 -0.48 16.15 -2.43
C ASN A 4 -1.81 16.74 -1.91
N ALA A 5 -2.79 16.94 -2.80
CA ALA A 5 -4.11 17.43 -2.44
C ALA A 5 -4.84 16.42 -1.55
N ARG A 6 -5.48 16.89 -0.49
CA ARG A 6 -6.21 16.03 0.45
C ARG A 6 -7.61 15.71 -0.04
N ASP A 7 -8.31 16.69 -0.59
CA ASP A 7 -9.71 16.56 -1.00
C ASP A 7 -10.09 17.56 -2.13
N VAL A 8 -11.26 17.36 -2.71
CA VAL A 8 -11.81 18.20 -3.78
C VAL A 8 -12.04 19.64 -3.34
N ALA A 9 -12.44 19.86 -2.09
CA ALA A 9 -12.74 21.19 -1.56
C ALA A 9 -11.47 22.07 -1.52
N GLN A 10 -10.32 21.48 -1.24
CA GLN A 10 -9.02 22.15 -1.27
C GLN A 10 -8.63 22.55 -2.71
N VAL A 11 -8.91 21.71 -3.69
CA VAL A 11 -8.47 21.92 -5.09
C VAL A 11 -9.35 22.92 -5.81
N ARG A 12 -10.66 22.83 -5.64
CA ARG A 12 -11.65 23.60 -6.40
C ARG A 12 -11.40 25.12 -6.43
N PRO A 13 -11.08 25.80 -5.31
CA PRO A 13 -10.81 27.23 -5.31
C PRO A 13 -9.52 27.64 -6.04
N LEU A 14 -8.64 26.68 -6.31
CA LEU A 14 -7.33 26.90 -6.95
C LEU A 14 -7.36 26.66 -8.47
N LEU A 15 -8.50 26.22 -8.99
CA LEU A 15 -8.64 25.98 -10.42
C LEU A 15 -8.73 27.32 -11.17
N PRO A 16 -7.97 27.50 -12.27
CA PRO A 16 -8.01 28.73 -13.05
C PRO A 16 -9.32 28.84 -13.82
N GLY A 17 -9.91 30.02 -13.81
CA GLY A 17 -11.12 30.32 -14.60
C GLY A 17 -10.87 30.54 -16.08
N SER A 18 -9.63 30.46 -16.58
CA SER A 18 -9.29 30.72 -17.99
C SER A 18 -9.15 29.42 -18.80
N PRO A 19 -9.71 29.35 -20.02
CA PRO A 19 -9.74 28.13 -20.86
C PRO A 19 -8.38 27.88 -21.51
N GLY A 20 -7.32 28.21 -21.16
CA GLY A 20 -5.98 27.94 -21.76
C GLY A 20 -5.00 27.32 -20.76
N SER A 21 -5.46 27.08 -19.54
CA SER A 21 -4.59 26.57 -18.47
C SER A 21 -4.78 25.09 -18.24
N MET A 22 -3.68 24.36 -18.19
CA MET A 22 -3.66 22.95 -17.74
C MET A 22 -3.34 22.88 -16.25
N VAL A 23 -4.15 22.16 -15.47
CA VAL A 23 -3.91 21.89 -14.06
C VAL A 23 -3.57 20.42 -13.87
N LEU A 24 -2.45 20.14 -13.23
CA LEU A 24 -2.07 18.82 -12.77
C LEU A 24 -2.21 18.77 -11.26
N VAL A 25 -2.99 17.81 -10.77
CA VAL A 25 -3.20 17.59 -9.33
C VAL A 25 -2.70 16.20 -8.97
N THR A 26 -1.88 16.08 -7.93
CA THR A 26 -1.57 14.80 -7.32
C THR A 26 -2.32 14.64 -6.02
N SER A 27 -2.80 13.45 -5.74
CA SER A 27 -3.50 13.11 -4.49
C SER A 27 -3.32 11.65 -4.17
N ARG A 28 -3.36 11.32 -2.88
CA ARG A 28 -3.40 9.94 -2.37
C ARG A 28 -4.82 9.42 -2.19
N ALA A 29 -5.81 10.30 -2.27
CA ALA A 29 -7.23 9.95 -2.25
C ALA A 29 -7.84 10.15 -3.63
N SER A 30 -8.85 9.36 -3.97
CA SER A 30 -9.60 9.59 -5.20
C SER A 30 -10.31 10.95 -5.14
N LEU A 31 -10.14 11.74 -6.21
CA LEU A 31 -10.75 13.06 -6.38
C LEU A 31 -11.90 13.01 -7.39
N ASP A 32 -12.76 11.98 -7.31
CA ASP A 32 -13.86 11.72 -8.25
C ASP A 32 -14.78 12.92 -8.46
N GLY A 33 -14.95 13.75 -7.42
CA GLY A 33 -15.71 14.98 -7.50
C GLY A 33 -15.17 16.01 -8.50
N LEU A 34 -13.86 16.00 -8.82
CA LEU A 34 -13.28 16.84 -9.86
C LEU A 34 -13.62 16.31 -11.27
N ALA A 35 -13.71 14.99 -11.43
CA ALA A 35 -14.13 14.41 -12.71
C ALA A 35 -15.59 14.75 -13.01
N VAL A 36 -16.47 14.68 -11.99
CA VAL A 36 -17.90 14.96 -12.14
C VAL A 36 -18.18 16.45 -12.29
N GLY A 37 -17.56 17.30 -11.50
CA GLY A 37 -17.88 18.75 -11.47
C GLY A 37 -17.10 19.56 -12.48
N GLU A 38 -15.82 19.28 -12.67
CA GLU A 38 -14.87 20.07 -13.45
C GLU A 38 -14.36 19.35 -14.71
N GLY A 39 -14.83 18.13 -14.98
CA GLY A 39 -14.42 17.34 -16.14
C GLY A 39 -12.95 16.89 -16.10
N ALA A 40 -12.37 16.76 -14.90
CA ALA A 40 -11.00 16.33 -14.75
C ALA A 40 -10.82 14.87 -15.21
N ARG A 41 -9.69 14.60 -15.87
CA ARG A 41 -9.28 13.22 -16.20
C ARG A 41 -8.54 12.61 -15.02
N LEU A 42 -9.10 11.57 -14.45
CA LEU A 42 -8.45 10.79 -13.39
C LEU A 42 -7.43 9.83 -14.01
N LEU A 43 -6.23 9.82 -13.44
CA LEU A 43 -5.15 8.89 -13.79
C LEU A 43 -4.71 8.21 -12.49
N THR A 44 -4.96 6.92 -12.40
CA THR A 44 -4.45 6.11 -11.28
C THR A 44 -3.04 5.66 -11.60
N LEU A 45 -2.11 5.95 -10.68
CA LEU A 45 -0.75 5.40 -10.71
C LEU A 45 -0.75 4.12 -9.90
N ASP A 46 -0.58 3.01 -10.59
CA ASP A 46 -0.45 1.68 -9.97
C ASP A 46 1.00 1.41 -9.55
N VAL A 47 1.26 0.29 -8.89
CA VAL A 47 2.61 -0.22 -8.67
C VAL A 47 3.30 -0.47 -10.01
N LEU A 48 4.63 -0.52 -10.01
CA LEU A 48 5.37 -0.80 -11.24
C LEU A 48 5.09 -2.23 -11.73
N SER A 49 5.03 -2.41 -13.04
CA SER A 49 5.16 -3.74 -13.62
C SER A 49 6.56 -4.32 -13.36
N ASP A 50 6.73 -5.64 -13.41
CA ASP A 50 8.06 -6.29 -13.26
C ASP A 50 9.10 -5.68 -14.21
N LYS A 51 8.68 -5.35 -15.44
CA LYS A 51 9.56 -4.71 -16.44
C LYS A 51 10.01 -3.32 -15.99
N GLU A 52 9.10 -2.49 -15.52
CA GLU A 52 9.42 -1.13 -15.05
C GLU A 52 10.24 -1.15 -13.76
N ALA A 53 9.94 -2.08 -12.84
CA ALA A 53 10.73 -2.29 -11.64
C ALA A 53 12.18 -2.70 -11.97
N ARG A 54 12.38 -3.60 -12.95
CA ARG A 54 13.70 -3.94 -13.46
C ARG A 54 14.41 -2.75 -14.09
N GLN A 55 13.72 -1.96 -14.90
CA GLN A 55 14.28 -0.74 -15.49
C GLN A 55 14.71 0.27 -14.42
N LEU A 56 13.92 0.45 -13.36
CA LEU A 56 14.29 1.31 -12.24
C LEU A 56 15.55 0.80 -11.53
N LEU A 57 15.64 -0.50 -11.26
CA LEU A 57 16.83 -1.10 -10.66
C LEU A 57 18.04 -1.02 -11.59
N ALA A 58 17.89 -1.26 -12.89
CA ALA A 58 18.95 -1.16 -13.89
C ALA A 58 19.52 0.26 -13.97
N ALA A 59 18.66 1.27 -13.96
CA ALA A 59 19.06 2.68 -13.94
C ALA A 59 19.86 3.06 -12.69
N ARG A 60 19.71 2.32 -11.57
CA ARG A 60 20.39 2.58 -10.30
C ARG A 60 21.63 1.72 -10.09
N LEU A 61 21.59 0.46 -10.49
CA LEU A 61 22.61 -0.56 -10.17
C LEU A 61 23.46 -0.97 -11.37
N GLY A 62 22.97 -0.67 -12.59
CA GLY A 62 23.57 -1.11 -13.86
C GLY A 62 23.06 -2.47 -14.34
N ASP A 63 22.95 -2.63 -15.67
CA ASP A 63 22.42 -3.84 -16.31
C ASP A 63 23.29 -5.08 -16.02
N ASP A 64 24.61 -4.94 -16.02
CA ASP A 64 25.55 -6.04 -15.77
C ASP A 64 25.32 -6.68 -14.40
N ARG A 65 25.04 -5.86 -13.39
CA ARG A 65 24.81 -6.32 -12.03
C ARG A 65 23.48 -7.06 -11.90
N LEU A 66 22.45 -6.60 -12.59
CA LEU A 66 21.16 -7.28 -12.66
C LEU A 66 21.25 -8.62 -13.41
N ALA A 67 22.01 -8.63 -14.51
CA ALA A 67 22.22 -9.83 -15.33
C ALA A 67 23.02 -10.91 -14.58
N ALA A 68 23.90 -10.52 -13.66
CA ALA A 68 24.67 -11.45 -12.84
C ALA A 68 23.80 -12.20 -11.80
N GLU A 69 22.72 -11.58 -11.28
CA GLU A 69 21.90 -12.14 -10.20
C GLU A 69 20.38 -12.04 -10.51
N PRO A 70 19.88 -12.62 -11.60
CA PRO A 70 18.49 -12.40 -12.07
C PRO A 70 17.41 -12.89 -11.10
N LEU A 71 17.69 -13.95 -10.34
CA LEU A 71 16.76 -14.47 -9.32
C LEU A 71 16.67 -13.53 -8.11
N ALA A 72 17.81 -12.98 -7.69
CA ALA A 72 17.85 -12.02 -6.60
C ALA A 72 17.12 -10.71 -6.96
N VAL A 73 17.24 -10.27 -8.22
CA VAL A 73 16.48 -9.12 -8.74
C VAL A 73 14.99 -9.37 -8.66
N SER A 74 14.49 -10.53 -9.15
CA SER A 74 13.06 -10.87 -9.06
C SER A 74 12.58 -10.92 -7.63
N GLU A 75 13.40 -11.41 -6.73
CA GLU A 75 13.06 -11.48 -5.31
C GLU A 75 13.05 -10.11 -4.64
N LEU A 76 14.01 -9.23 -4.91
CA LEU A 76 14.02 -7.84 -4.43
C LEU A 76 12.76 -7.10 -4.88
N ILE A 77 12.38 -7.23 -6.17
CA ILE A 77 11.17 -6.63 -6.70
C ILE A 77 9.95 -7.10 -5.91
N ARG A 78 9.80 -8.41 -5.71
CA ARG A 78 8.70 -8.99 -4.94
C ARG A 78 8.71 -8.54 -3.46
N LEU A 79 9.88 -8.49 -2.80
CA LEU A 79 9.99 -8.07 -1.39
C LEU A 79 9.71 -6.58 -1.20
N CYS A 80 10.06 -5.75 -2.19
CA CYS A 80 9.72 -4.32 -2.25
C CYS A 80 8.28 -4.09 -2.76
N ALA A 81 7.57 -5.17 -3.11
CA ALA A 81 6.19 -5.16 -3.56
C ALA A 81 5.95 -4.18 -4.72
N GLU A 82 6.93 -4.10 -5.64
CA GLU A 82 6.87 -3.29 -6.86
C GLU A 82 6.73 -1.77 -6.61
N LEU A 83 6.90 -1.34 -5.37
CA LEU A 83 6.82 0.09 -5.00
C LEU A 83 8.10 0.83 -5.39
N PRO A 84 8.00 1.93 -6.18
CA PRO A 84 9.17 2.70 -6.63
C PRO A 84 10.08 3.17 -5.49
N LEU A 85 9.48 3.65 -4.40
CA LEU A 85 10.22 4.13 -3.24
C LEU A 85 10.98 2.99 -2.55
N ALA A 86 10.33 1.86 -2.29
CA ALA A 86 10.95 0.70 -1.65
C ALA A 86 12.12 0.15 -2.50
N LEU A 87 11.94 0.04 -3.82
CA LEU A 87 12.99 -0.36 -4.76
C LEU A 87 14.16 0.63 -4.76
N THR A 88 13.87 1.94 -4.70
CA THR A 88 14.90 2.97 -4.65
C THR A 88 15.72 2.87 -3.35
N VAL A 89 15.07 2.67 -2.22
CA VAL A 89 15.74 2.48 -0.92
C VAL A 89 16.59 1.19 -0.93
N ALA A 90 16.05 0.08 -1.41
CA ALA A 90 16.79 -1.17 -1.53
C ALA A 90 18.04 -1.01 -2.44
N ALA A 91 17.89 -0.33 -3.59
CA ALA A 91 19.01 -0.04 -4.48
C ALA A 91 20.06 0.85 -3.81
N ALA A 92 19.66 1.91 -3.08
CA ALA A 92 20.58 2.78 -2.37
C ALA A 92 21.41 2.03 -1.32
N ARG A 93 20.80 1.10 -0.57
CA ARG A 93 21.51 0.22 0.39
C ARG A 93 22.54 -0.68 -0.28
N VAL A 94 22.20 -1.20 -1.46
CA VAL A 94 23.14 -2.00 -2.26
C VAL A 94 24.31 -1.16 -2.77
N ILE A 95 24.04 0.08 -3.22
CA ILE A 95 25.07 1.02 -3.71
C ILE A 95 26.02 1.41 -2.59
N SER A 96 25.50 1.64 -1.38
CA SER A 96 26.32 2.04 -0.21
C SER A 96 27.27 0.93 0.27
N ARG A 97 27.14 -0.30 -0.23
CA ARG A 97 27.96 -1.46 0.11
C ARG A 97 28.60 -2.06 -1.14
N PRO A 98 29.73 -1.49 -1.64
CA PRO A 98 30.41 -2.00 -2.84
C PRO A 98 30.71 -3.49 -2.73
N GLY A 99 30.37 -4.27 -3.77
CA GLY A 99 30.54 -5.72 -3.78
C GLY A 99 29.53 -6.53 -3.00
N PHE A 100 28.54 -5.89 -2.38
CA PHE A 100 27.48 -6.60 -1.65
C PHE A 100 26.51 -7.27 -2.63
N PRO A 101 26.33 -8.64 -2.59
CA PRO A 101 25.49 -9.36 -3.53
C PRO A 101 24.01 -8.94 -3.41
N LEU A 102 23.29 -8.92 -4.54
CA LEU A 102 21.82 -8.66 -4.53
C LEU A 102 21.08 -9.77 -3.77
N ALA A 103 21.55 -11.01 -3.87
CA ALA A 103 21.01 -12.13 -3.11
C ALA A 103 21.12 -11.93 -1.59
N ALA A 104 22.20 -11.32 -1.11
CA ALA A 104 22.34 -11.00 0.31
C ALA A 104 21.40 -9.89 0.72
N ALA A 105 21.19 -8.86 -0.11
CA ALA A 105 20.21 -7.81 0.13
C ALA A 105 18.77 -8.37 0.19
N ALA A 106 18.42 -9.28 -0.72
CA ALA A 106 17.13 -9.97 -0.69
C ALA A 106 16.98 -10.83 0.57
N ALA A 107 18.04 -11.53 1.00
CA ALA A 107 18.02 -12.32 2.22
C ALA A 107 17.87 -11.45 3.47
N GLU A 108 18.52 -10.29 3.56
CA GLU A 108 18.32 -9.32 4.66
C GLU A 108 16.88 -8.84 4.72
N LEU A 109 16.28 -8.44 3.59
CA LEU A 109 14.88 -8.01 3.52
C LEU A 109 13.90 -9.14 3.88
N ARG A 110 14.23 -10.38 3.53
CA ARG A 110 13.40 -11.55 3.87
C ARG A 110 13.49 -11.90 5.35
N ALA A 111 14.68 -11.82 5.93
CA ALA A 111 14.96 -12.16 7.32
C ALA A 111 14.54 -11.09 8.30
N ALA A 112 14.34 -9.84 7.86
CA ALA A 112 13.84 -8.78 8.69
C ALA A 112 12.45 -9.17 9.24
N ALA A 113 12.32 -9.19 10.56
CA ALA A 113 11.06 -9.46 11.25
C ALA A 113 9.99 -8.43 10.83
N ASP A 114 10.46 -7.23 10.50
CA ASP A 114 9.69 -6.14 9.92
C ASP A 114 10.38 -5.64 8.64
N ARG A 115 9.74 -5.86 7.49
CA ARG A 115 10.26 -5.39 6.20
C ARG A 115 10.32 -3.86 6.09
N LEU A 116 9.47 -3.16 6.86
CA LEU A 116 9.47 -1.71 6.88
C LEU A 116 10.69 -1.16 7.60
N ASP A 117 11.12 -1.78 8.71
CA ASP A 117 12.37 -1.41 9.38
C ASP A 117 13.59 -1.63 8.47
N ALA A 118 13.58 -2.70 7.68
CA ALA A 118 14.62 -2.96 6.70
C ALA A 118 14.63 -1.93 5.54
N LEU A 119 13.59 -1.16 5.35
CA LEU A 119 13.48 -0.08 4.36
C LEU A 119 13.62 1.32 4.97
N GLU A 120 13.87 1.41 6.29
CA GLU A 120 14.16 2.69 6.95
C GLU A 120 15.56 3.21 6.55
N THR A 121 15.63 4.47 6.18
CA THR A 121 16.88 5.13 5.75
C THR A 121 17.43 6.10 6.80
N GLY A 122 16.68 6.35 7.87
CA GLY A 122 16.96 7.42 8.84
C GLY A 122 16.55 8.81 8.36
N ASP A 123 16.18 8.97 7.09
CA ASP A 123 15.61 10.20 6.52
C ASP A 123 14.12 10.00 6.28
N PRO A 124 13.23 10.77 6.97
CA PRO A 124 11.79 10.65 6.79
C PRO A 124 11.30 10.87 5.36
N ALA A 125 12.01 11.68 4.55
CA ALA A 125 11.66 11.94 3.16
C ALA A 125 11.93 10.73 2.23
N SER A 126 12.80 9.83 2.66
CA SER A 126 13.21 8.63 1.92
C SER A 126 12.70 7.33 2.55
N SER A 127 11.87 7.41 3.58
CA SER A 127 11.30 6.26 4.27
C SER A 127 9.91 5.90 3.73
N VAL A 128 9.60 4.61 3.70
CA VAL A 128 8.29 4.09 3.23
C VAL A 128 7.21 4.26 4.30
N ARG A 129 7.55 4.11 5.57
CA ARG A 129 6.60 4.16 6.71
C ARG A 129 5.86 5.50 6.84
N PRO A 130 6.49 6.70 6.73
CA PRO A 130 5.78 7.98 6.77
C PRO A 130 4.74 8.13 5.66
N VAL A 131 4.99 7.55 4.47
CA VAL A 131 4.04 7.58 3.35
C VAL A 131 2.75 6.85 3.72
N PHE A 132 2.86 5.68 4.36
CA PHE A 132 1.71 4.90 4.80
C PHE A 132 1.01 5.53 6.02
N SER A 133 1.80 6.02 6.99
CA SER A 133 1.30 6.69 8.19
C SER A 133 0.40 7.88 7.84
N TRP A 134 0.79 8.68 6.86
CA TRP A 134 0.01 9.83 6.43
C TRP A 134 -1.35 9.43 5.84
N SER A 135 -1.40 8.39 5.04
CA SER A 135 -2.67 7.86 4.51
C SER A 135 -3.54 7.27 5.62
N TYR A 136 -2.94 6.53 6.54
CA TYR A 136 -3.62 5.93 7.70
C TYR A 136 -4.23 6.97 8.65
N GLN A 137 -3.51 8.05 8.94
CA GLN A 137 -3.98 9.13 9.82
C GLN A 137 -5.19 9.92 9.27
N ASN A 138 -5.41 9.86 7.96
CA ASN A 138 -6.55 10.50 7.31
C ASN A 138 -7.78 9.60 7.18
N LEU A 139 -7.72 8.35 7.64
CA LEU A 139 -8.87 7.46 7.68
C LEU A 139 -9.82 7.82 8.83
N SER A 140 -11.11 7.48 8.64
CA SER A 140 -12.05 7.45 9.76
C SER A 140 -11.66 6.35 10.75
N ASP A 141 -12.01 6.51 12.03
CA ASP A 141 -11.72 5.51 13.06
C ASP A 141 -12.21 4.09 12.70
N PRO A 142 -13.44 3.90 12.12
CA PRO A 142 -13.88 2.60 11.66
C PRO A 142 -13.05 2.02 10.52
N ALA A 143 -12.60 2.85 9.56
CA ALA A 143 -11.77 2.40 8.46
C ALA A 143 -10.35 2.06 8.94
N ALA A 144 -9.79 2.85 9.85
CA ALA A 144 -8.51 2.55 10.49
C ALA A 144 -8.55 1.24 11.28
N ALA A 145 -9.64 0.97 12.01
CA ALA A 145 -9.87 -0.30 12.68
C ALA A 145 -9.95 -1.46 11.68
N MET A 146 -10.69 -1.29 10.59
CA MET A 146 -10.79 -2.28 9.52
C MET A 146 -9.44 -2.56 8.86
N PHE A 147 -8.62 -1.55 8.64
CA PHE A 147 -7.27 -1.70 8.08
C PHE A 147 -6.38 -2.58 8.97
N ARG A 148 -6.40 -2.39 10.29
CA ARG A 148 -5.69 -3.25 11.24
C ARG A 148 -6.14 -4.71 11.13
N LEU A 149 -7.45 -4.96 11.01
CA LEU A 149 -8.01 -6.31 10.86
C LEU A 149 -7.57 -6.97 9.54
N VAL A 150 -7.49 -6.21 8.44
CA VAL A 150 -6.94 -6.69 7.17
C VAL A 150 -5.48 -7.13 7.32
N GLY A 151 -4.69 -6.41 8.13
CA GLY A 151 -3.30 -6.80 8.45
C GLY A 151 -3.18 -8.15 9.17
N LEU A 152 -4.18 -8.49 9.99
CA LEU A 152 -4.23 -9.78 10.72
C LEU A 152 -4.79 -10.94 9.89
N HIS A 153 -5.48 -10.63 8.78
CA HIS A 153 -6.15 -11.63 7.97
C HIS A 153 -5.15 -12.60 7.30
N PRO A 154 -5.29 -13.93 7.42
CA PRO A 154 -4.30 -14.89 6.91
C PRO A 154 -4.31 -15.05 5.38
N GLY A 155 -5.43 -14.74 4.72
CA GLY A 155 -5.59 -14.88 3.26
C GLY A 155 -4.98 -13.74 2.47
N PRO A 156 -4.78 -13.88 1.16
CA PRO A 156 -4.23 -12.85 0.28
C PRO A 156 -5.22 -11.70 0.02
N ASP A 157 -6.50 -11.95 0.18
CA ASP A 157 -7.60 -11.00 0.01
C ASP A 157 -8.72 -11.29 1.00
N ILE A 158 -9.62 -10.35 1.19
CA ILE A 158 -10.76 -10.44 2.10
C ILE A 158 -12.04 -10.01 1.38
N THR A 159 -13.17 -10.64 1.71
CA THR A 159 -14.50 -10.24 1.22
C THR A 159 -15.22 -9.36 2.25
N ALA A 160 -16.24 -8.60 1.83
CA ALA A 160 -17.01 -7.79 2.75
C ALA A 160 -17.70 -8.60 3.87
N PRO A 161 -18.28 -9.80 3.62
CA PRO A 161 -18.79 -10.67 4.69
C PRO A 161 -17.71 -11.12 5.68
N ALA A 162 -16.51 -11.51 5.18
CA ALA A 162 -15.41 -11.91 6.05
C ALA A 162 -14.89 -10.76 6.92
N ALA A 163 -14.77 -9.56 6.32
CA ALA A 163 -14.40 -8.33 7.02
C ALA A 163 -15.44 -7.93 8.09
N ALA A 164 -16.73 -8.11 7.78
CA ALA A 164 -17.82 -7.89 8.72
C ALA A 164 -17.73 -8.83 9.92
N SER A 165 -17.49 -10.12 9.66
CA SER A 165 -17.30 -11.12 10.70
C SER A 165 -16.07 -10.80 11.56
N ALA A 166 -14.91 -10.48 10.93
CA ALA A 166 -13.70 -10.09 11.63
C ALA A 166 -13.94 -8.93 12.61
N ALA A 167 -14.63 -7.88 12.14
CA ALA A 167 -14.90 -6.67 12.90
C ALA A 167 -16.09 -6.81 13.88
N GLY A 168 -16.94 -7.83 13.74
CA GLY A 168 -18.17 -7.97 14.51
C GLY A 168 -19.20 -6.87 14.21
N ILE A 169 -19.26 -6.40 12.95
CA ILE A 169 -20.15 -5.32 12.49
C ILE A 169 -21.03 -5.79 11.32
N PRO A 170 -22.14 -5.10 11.03
CA PRO A 170 -22.95 -5.41 9.85
C PRO A 170 -22.16 -5.29 8.54
N GLU A 171 -22.42 -6.17 7.57
CA GLU A 171 -21.72 -6.21 6.27
C GLU A 171 -21.74 -4.86 5.55
N ARG A 172 -22.87 -4.16 5.57
CA ARG A 172 -22.98 -2.82 4.98
C ARG A 172 -22.01 -1.80 5.61
N ALA A 173 -21.70 -1.93 6.90
CA ALA A 173 -20.73 -1.08 7.57
C ALA A 173 -19.30 -1.48 7.18
N ALA A 174 -19.00 -2.77 7.13
CA ALA A 174 -17.72 -3.29 6.68
C ALA A 174 -17.44 -2.86 5.22
N ARG A 175 -18.43 -2.98 4.33
CA ARG A 175 -18.29 -2.52 2.93
C ARG A 175 -17.91 -1.05 2.85
N ARG A 176 -18.56 -0.16 3.63
CA ARG A 176 -18.20 1.27 3.65
C ARG A 176 -16.74 1.51 4.08
N CYS A 177 -16.26 0.76 5.07
CA CYS A 177 -14.85 0.85 5.49
C CYS A 177 -13.89 0.37 4.39
N LEU A 178 -14.21 -0.74 3.72
CA LEU A 178 -13.44 -1.26 2.60
C LEU A 178 -13.43 -0.29 1.40
N ASP A 179 -14.57 0.34 1.09
CA ASP A 179 -14.68 1.36 0.04
C ASP A 179 -13.86 2.62 0.39
N GLU A 180 -13.80 3.02 1.66
CA GLU A 180 -12.96 4.12 2.12
C GLU A 180 -11.47 3.76 1.97
N LEU A 181 -11.06 2.58 2.39
CA LEU A 181 -9.69 2.08 2.22
C LEU A 181 -9.28 1.99 0.75
N THR A 182 -10.21 1.59 -0.13
CA THR A 182 -9.98 1.54 -1.57
C THR A 182 -9.81 2.94 -2.15
N ARG A 183 -10.63 3.91 -1.76
CA ARG A 183 -10.48 5.32 -2.17
C ARG A 183 -9.20 5.97 -1.65
N ALA A 184 -8.70 5.51 -0.51
CA ALA A 184 -7.40 5.92 0.03
C ALA A 184 -6.21 5.14 -0.57
N HIS A 185 -6.44 4.29 -1.57
CA HIS A 185 -5.45 3.43 -2.22
C HIS A 185 -4.68 2.51 -1.25
N MET A 186 -5.29 2.18 -0.11
CA MET A 186 -4.73 1.22 0.85
C MET A 186 -5.18 -0.22 0.57
N LEU A 187 -6.26 -0.37 -0.18
CA LEU A 187 -6.74 -1.65 -0.73
C LEU A 187 -7.05 -1.50 -2.22
N THR A 188 -7.02 -2.61 -2.92
CA THR A 188 -7.54 -2.74 -4.30
C THR A 188 -8.68 -3.75 -4.32
N GLU A 189 -9.75 -3.44 -5.04
CA GLU A 189 -10.85 -4.39 -5.27
C GLU A 189 -10.64 -5.07 -6.64
N GLN A 190 -10.10 -6.28 -6.64
CA GLN A 190 -9.91 -7.11 -7.83
C GLN A 190 -9.83 -8.60 -7.44
N PRO A 191 -10.75 -9.46 -7.93
CA PRO A 191 -11.97 -9.17 -8.71
C PRO A 191 -13.05 -8.49 -7.86
N PRO A 192 -14.19 -8.05 -8.44
CA PRO A 192 -15.25 -7.40 -7.69
C PRO A 192 -15.67 -8.19 -6.45
N GLY A 193 -15.82 -7.51 -5.32
CA GLY A 193 -16.15 -8.09 -4.01
C GLY A 193 -14.96 -8.67 -3.24
N ARG A 194 -13.75 -8.69 -3.81
CA ARG A 194 -12.53 -9.14 -3.14
C ARG A 194 -11.54 -7.99 -3.00
N PHE A 195 -11.12 -7.74 -1.78
CA PHE A 195 -10.23 -6.63 -1.41
C PHE A 195 -8.86 -7.16 -1.06
N ARG A 196 -7.85 -6.67 -1.75
CA ARG A 196 -6.47 -7.07 -1.56
C ARG A 196 -5.67 -5.93 -0.97
N CYS A 197 -4.87 -6.25 0.04
CA CYS A 197 -3.87 -5.35 0.58
C CYS A 197 -2.51 -5.65 -0.05
N HIS A 198 -1.80 -4.62 -0.46
CA HIS A 198 -0.43 -4.72 -0.93
C HIS A 198 0.51 -5.20 0.21
N ASP A 199 1.49 -6.04 -0.09
CA ASP A 199 2.31 -6.71 0.92
C ASP A 199 2.95 -5.78 1.97
N LEU A 200 3.53 -4.64 1.54
CA LEU A 200 4.12 -3.68 2.48
C LEU A 200 3.06 -2.91 3.29
N LEU A 201 1.92 -2.58 2.67
CA LEU A 201 0.78 -2.00 3.40
C LEU A 201 0.20 -2.99 4.40
N ARG A 202 0.20 -4.28 4.06
CA ARG A 202 -0.23 -5.35 4.97
C ARG A 202 0.72 -5.49 6.16
N THR A 203 2.03 -5.41 5.92
CA THR A 203 3.02 -5.37 7.02
C THR A 203 2.75 -4.17 7.91
N TYR A 204 2.52 -2.99 7.35
CA TYR A 204 2.19 -1.78 8.10
C TYR A 204 0.86 -1.93 8.87
N ALA A 205 -0.17 -2.54 8.28
CA ALA A 205 -1.44 -2.82 8.94
C ALA A 205 -1.26 -3.76 10.14
N ALA A 206 -0.42 -4.79 10.01
CA ALA A 206 -0.09 -5.70 11.10
C ALA A 206 0.67 -5.01 12.25
N GLU A 207 1.59 -4.08 11.94
CA GLU A 207 2.22 -3.22 12.95
C GLU A 207 1.19 -2.38 13.70
N GLN A 208 0.27 -1.73 12.98
CA GLN A 208 -0.80 -0.95 13.61
C GLN A 208 -1.73 -1.84 14.45
N ALA A 209 -1.93 -3.10 14.07
CA ALA A 209 -2.69 -4.08 14.84
C ALA A 209 -1.96 -4.52 16.13
N ALA A 210 -0.64 -4.42 16.19
CA ALA A 210 0.13 -4.73 17.40
C ALA A 210 -0.19 -3.76 18.57
N ALA A 211 -0.72 -2.58 18.27
CA ALA A 211 -1.21 -1.65 19.28
C ALA A 211 -2.56 -2.06 19.91
N CYS A 212 -3.28 -3.03 19.30
CA CYS A 212 -4.49 -3.61 19.88
C CYS A 212 -4.12 -4.64 20.96
N THR A 213 -5.05 -4.90 21.89
CA THR A 213 -4.83 -5.94 22.92
C THR A 213 -4.75 -7.33 22.26
N ASP A 214 -4.05 -8.25 22.89
CA ASP A 214 -3.95 -9.64 22.42
C ASP A 214 -5.33 -10.30 22.33
N ASP A 215 -6.22 -9.97 23.26
CA ASP A 215 -7.60 -10.48 23.31
C ASP A 215 -8.41 -10.02 22.10
N ASP A 216 -8.34 -8.73 21.76
CA ASP A 216 -9.03 -8.18 20.58
C ASP A 216 -8.55 -8.86 19.27
N ARG A 217 -7.23 -9.09 19.15
CA ARG A 217 -6.64 -9.77 17.99
C ARG A 217 -7.08 -11.23 17.90
N CYS A 218 -7.04 -11.94 19.03
CA CYS A 218 -7.49 -13.33 19.09
C CYS A 218 -8.97 -13.47 18.76
N GLN A 219 -9.81 -12.58 19.28
CA GLN A 219 -11.25 -12.58 19.00
C GLN A 219 -11.53 -12.28 17.51
N ALA A 220 -10.82 -11.32 16.91
CA ALA A 220 -10.98 -11.02 15.49
C ALA A 220 -10.59 -12.22 14.61
N LEU A 221 -9.45 -12.85 14.90
CA LEU A 221 -9.00 -14.06 14.19
C LEU A 221 -9.97 -15.22 14.35
N SER A 222 -10.48 -15.45 15.58
CA SER A 222 -11.48 -16.49 15.83
C SER A 222 -12.73 -16.27 14.95
N ARG A 223 -13.27 -15.04 14.93
CA ARG A 223 -14.44 -14.69 14.08
C ARG A 223 -14.18 -14.90 12.59
N VAL A 224 -12.96 -14.60 12.11
CA VAL A 224 -12.59 -14.87 10.71
C VAL A 224 -12.56 -16.37 10.43
N MET A 225 -11.95 -17.16 11.32
CA MET A 225 -11.88 -18.63 11.16
C MET A 225 -13.27 -19.25 11.20
N ASP A 226 -14.12 -18.83 12.13
CA ASP A 226 -15.51 -19.28 12.21
C ASP A 226 -16.28 -18.93 10.95
N HIS A 227 -16.08 -17.73 10.39
CA HIS A 227 -16.67 -17.32 9.13
C HIS A 227 -16.30 -18.29 8.01
N TYR A 228 -15.01 -18.61 7.85
CA TYR A 228 -14.56 -19.52 6.79
C TYR A 228 -14.99 -20.98 7.02
N LEU A 229 -15.06 -21.43 8.27
CA LEU A 229 -15.59 -22.74 8.59
C LEU A 229 -17.08 -22.90 8.19
N HIS A 230 -17.87 -21.83 8.31
CA HIS A 230 -19.30 -21.88 8.02
C HIS A 230 -19.67 -21.45 6.59
N THR A 231 -18.76 -20.77 5.86
CA THR A 231 -19.01 -20.26 4.51
C THR A 231 -18.10 -20.89 3.45
N GLY A 232 -17.14 -21.71 3.86
CA GLY A 232 -16.09 -22.30 3.02
C GLY A 232 -16.54 -23.52 2.19
N TYR A 233 -17.82 -23.52 1.72
CA TYR A 233 -18.36 -24.49 0.79
C TYR A 233 -19.00 -23.82 -0.40
#